data_f6c8701c141527c1ea2dc439fac4126a
#
_entry.id   f6c8701c141527c1ea2dc439fac4126a
#
_cell.length_a   1.000
_cell.length_b   1.000
_cell.length_c   1.000
_cell.angle_alpha   90.00
_cell.angle_beta   90.00
_cell.angle_gamma   90.00
#
_symmetry.space_group_name_H-M   'P 1'
#
loop_
_entity.id
_entity.type
_entity.pdbx_description
1 polymer ?
#
loop_
_entity_poly.entity_id
_entity_poly.type
_entity_poly.pdbx_seq_one_letter_code
_entity_poly.pdbx_strand_id
1 'polypeptide(L)'
;MIELSGRLLCETAGDTALVSALLPEHIALTRAEPGCLRFDVQQTADPLVWSVFEQFRSRTDFEAHQMRVKASSWGLRTAHIKRDYTVTEKA
;
A
#
# COMPACT_ATOMS: atom_id res chain seq x y z
N MET A 1 16.56 6.97 -0.37
CA MET A 1 15.11 6.87 -0.64
C MET A 1 14.70 5.41 -0.79
N ILE A 2 13.60 5.03 -0.22
CA ILE A 2 13.02 3.68 -0.36
C ILE A 2 11.88 3.75 -1.37
N GLU A 3 11.86 2.83 -2.32
CA GLU A 3 10.80 2.70 -3.30
C GLU A 3 10.20 1.29 -3.23
N LEU A 4 8.87 1.22 -3.18
CA LEU A 4 8.13 -0.02 -3.25
C LEU A 4 7.25 0.02 -4.49
N SER A 5 7.29 -1.04 -5.29
CA SER A 5 6.42 -1.18 -6.46
C SER A 5 5.90 -2.61 -6.55
N GLY A 6 4.73 -2.77 -7.11
CA GLY A 6 4.17 -4.09 -7.31
C GLY A 6 2.65 -4.08 -7.39
N ARG A 7 2.05 -5.17 -6.95
CA ARG A 7 0.61 -5.39 -7.11
C ARG A 7 -0.01 -6.00 -5.86
N LEU A 8 -1.25 -5.62 -5.62
CA LEU A 8 -2.13 -6.23 -4.65
C LEU A 8 -3.05 -7.17 -5.43
N LEU A 9 -3.07 -8.44 -5.07
CA LEU A 9 -3.74 -9.50 -5.83
C LEU A 9 -4.93 -10.02 -5.05
N CYS A 10 -6.13 -9.57 -5.43
CA CYS A 10 -7.38 -10.04 -4.85
C CYS A 10 -7.79 -11.38 -5.49
N GLU A 11 -8.46 -12.23 -4.71
CA GLU A 11 -8.97 -13.51 -5.21
C GLU A 11 -10.46 -13.45 -5.57
N THR A 12 -11.20 -12.52 -4.96
CA THR A 12 -12.65 -12.45 -5.10
C THR A 12 -13.14 -11.01 -5.32
N ALA A 13 -14.34 -10.88 -5.84
CA ALA A 13 -15.01 -9.58 -5.95
C ALA A 13 -15.19 -8.92 -4.57
N GLY A 14 -15.38 -9.72 -3.51
CA GLY A 14 -15.47 -9.22 -2.14
C GLY A 14 -14.16 -8.59 -1.68
N ASP A 15 -13.03 -9.18 -2.03
CA ASP A 15 -11.71 -8.63 -1.71
C ASP A 15 -11.50 -7.27 -2.37
N THR A 16 -11.80 -7.17 -3.67
CA THR A 16 -11.61 -5.90 -4.39
C THR A 16 -12.57 -4.82 -3.88
N ALA A 17 -13.79 -5.19 -3.48
CA ALA A 17 -14.73 -4.25 -2.87
C ALA A 17 -14.21 -3.75 -1.51
N LEU A 18 -13.58 -4.63 -0.71
CA LEU A 18 -12.97 -4.28 0.57
C LEU A 18 -11.81 -3.30 0.37
N VAL A 19 -10.93 -3.57 -0.60
CA VAL A 19 -9.82 -2.68 -0.96
C VAL A 19 -10.38 -1.31 -1.34
N SER A 20 -11.36 -1.26 -2.22
CA SER A 20 -11.97 -0.01 -2.67
C SER A 20 -12.57 0.79 -1.50
N ALA A 21 -13.20 0.11 -0.55
CA ALA A 21 -13.83 0.76 0.61
C ALA A 21 -12.82 1.33 1.60
N LEU A 22 -11.71 0.62 1.85
CA LEU A 22 -10.72 1.02 2.85
C LEU A 22 -9.62 1.93 2.31
N LEU A 23 -9.42 1.94 1.01
CA LEU A 23 -8.29 2.62 0.37
C LEU A 23 -8.27 4.14 0.59
N PRO A 24 -9.38 4.89 0.52
CA PRO A 24 -9.33 6.34 0.71
C PRO A 24 -8.70 6.77 2.04
N GLU A 25 -9.08 6.14 3.14
CA GLU A 25 -8.49 6.44 4.45
C GLU A 25 -7.02 6.04 4.50
N HIS A 26 -6.68 4.87 3.96
CA HIS A 26 -5.30 4.39 3.92
C HIS A 26 -4.39 5.34 3.14
N ILE A 27 -4.85 5.84 2.00
CA ILE A 27 -4.11 6.83 1.20
C ILE A 27 -3.93 8.13 1.99
N ALA A 28 -5.00 8.63 2.59
CA ALA A 28 -4.95 9.89 3.33
C ALA A 28 -3.96 9.82 4.51
N LEU A 29 -4.02 8.76 5.29
CA LEU A 29 -3.13 8.55 6.43
C LEU A 29 -1.67 8.39 5.99
N THR A 30 -1.44 7.66 4.89
CA THR A 30 -0.09 7.45 4.37
C THR A 30 0.52 8.74 3.85
N ARG A 31 -0.25 9.52 3.06
CA ARG A 31 0.23 10.78 2.51
C ARG A 31 0.48 11.85 3.57
N ALA A 32 -0.13 11.73 4.75
CA ALA A 32 0.11 12.62 5.88
C ALA A 32 1.39 12.27 6.64
N GLU A 33 2.01 11.12 6.40
CA GLU A 33 3.25 10.74 7.07
C GLU A 33 4.40 11.62 6.59
N PRO A 34 5.25 12.14 7.52
CA PRO A 34 6.28 13.12 7.16
C PRO A 34 7.28 12.65 6.09
N GLY A 35 7.57 11.35 6.05
CA GLY A 35 8.53 10.80 5.10
C GLY A 35 7.96 10.30 3.79
N CYS A 36 6.64 10.37 3.62
CA CYS A 36 6.00 9.89 2.40
C CYS A 36 6.20 10.90 1.26
N LEU A 37 6.93 10.48 0.22
CA LEU A 37 7.18 11.29 -0.96
C LEU A 37 6.13 11.02 -2.04
N ARG A 38 5.69 9.76 -2.15
CA ARG A 38 4.70 9.35 -3.13
C ARG A 38 3.98 8.10 -2.67
N PHE A 39 2.68 8.05 -2.89
CA PHE A 39 1.86 6.88 -2.58
C PHE A 39 0.70 6.80 -3.55
N ASP A 40 0.77 5.85 -4.50
CA ASP A 40 -0.23 5.66 -5.54
C ASP A 40 -0.70 4.21 -5.53
N VAL A 41 -2.00 4.00 -5.38
CA VAL A 41 -2.64 2.69 -5.49
C VAL A 41 -3.82 2.84 -6.43
N GLN A 42 -3.83 2.06 -7.50
CA GLN A 42 -4.85 2.15 -8.54
C GLN A 42 -5.29 0.77 -8.99
N GLN A 43 -6.60 0.63 -9.21
CA GLN A 43 -7.15 -0.57 -9.84
C GLN A 43 -6.66 -0.62 -11.28
N THR A 44 -6.26 -1.82 -11.73
CA THR A 44 -5.83 -2.03 -13.13
C THR A 44 -7.02 -2.42 -14.01
N ALA A 45 -6.75 -2.75 -15.28
CA ALA A 45 -7.79 -3.26 -16.18
C ALA A 45 -8.41 -4.58 -15.67
N ASP A 46 -7.62 -5.37 -14.89
CA ASP A 46 -8.16 -6.51 -14.14
C ASP A 46 -8.70 -6.01 -12.81
N PRO A 47 -10.03 -6.10 -12.54
CA PRO A 47 -10.62 -5.60 -11.30
C PRO A 47 -10.05 -6.21 -10.02
N LEU A 48 -9.42 -7.39 -10.11
CA LEU A 48 -8.84 -8.08 -8.95
C LEU A 48 -7.39 -7.66 -8.69
N VAL A 49 -6.79 -6.89 -9.59
CA VAL A 49 -5.39 -6.47 -9.50
C VAL A 49 -5.28 -4.97 -9.32
N TRP A 50 -4.56 -4.56 -8.26
CA TRP A 50 -4.29 -3.16 -7.95
C TRP A 50 -2.79 -2.91 -8.08
N SER A 51 -2.39 -1.86 -8.80
CA SER A 51 -1.00 -1.44 -8.86
C SER A 51 -0.67 -0.58 -7.65
N VAL A 52 0.54 -0.76 -7.12
CA VAL A 52 1.01 -0.04 -5.93
C VAL A 52 2.38 0.56 -6.22
N PHE A 53 2.55 1.85 -5.91
CA PHE A 53 3.83 2.53 -6.02
C PHE A 53 3.99 3.48 -4.85
N GLU A 54 5.10 3.32 -4.08
CA GLU A 54 5.37 4.09 -2.88
C GLU A 54 6.81 4.56 -2.88
N GLN A 55 7.03 5.80 -2.42
CA GLN A 55 8.37 6.34 -2.16
C GLN A 55 8.40 6.97 -0.79
N PHE A 56 9.43 6.63 -0.01
CA PHE A 56 9.69 7.19 1.31
C PHE A 56 11.09 7.79 1.35
N ARG A 57 11.24 8.89 2.08
CA ARG A 57 12.48 9.64 2.18
C ARG A 57 13.64 8.80 2.68
N SER A 58 13.39 7.90 3.64
CA SER A 58 14.41 7.07 4.28
C SER A 58 13.85 5.71 4.69
N ARG A 59 14.76 4.78 5.00
CA ARG A 59 14.37 3.47 5.54
C ARG A 59 13.63 3.62 6.87
N THR A 60 14.07 4.53 7.73
CA THR A 60 13.38 4.78 9.00
C THR A 60 11.93 5.20 8.80
N ASP A 61 11.68 6.10 7.85
CA ASP A 61 10.32 6.55 7.54
C ASP A 61 9.47 5.42 6.93
N PHE A 62 10.08 4.60 6.08
CA PHE A 62 9.41 3.44 5.50
C PHE A 62 9.04 2.41 6.57
N GLU A 63 9.95 2.11 7.48
CA GLU A 63 9.68 1.17 8.58
C GLU A 63 8.60 1.67 9.53
N ALA A 64 8.58 2.97 9.82
CA ALA A 64 7.53 3.59 10.62
C ALA A 64 6.17 3.45 9.93
N HIS A 65 6.12 3.65 8.60
CA HIS A 65 4.93 3.42 7.79
C HIS A 65 4.45 1.97 7.93
N GLN A 66 5.36 1.00 7.77
CA GLN A 66 5.01 -0.42 7.85
C GLN A 66 4.43 -0.79 9.22
N MET A 67 5.00 -0.25 10.30
CA MET A 67 4.50 -0.49 11.66
C MET A 67 3.09 0.09 11.84
N ARG A 68 2.85 1.32 11.38
CA ARG A 68 1.52 1.92 11.46
C ARG A 68 0.50 1.11 10.67
N VAL A 69 0.86 0.69 9.46
CA VAL A 69 -0.04 -0.06 8.58
C VAL A 69 -0.47 -1.37 9.23
N LYS A 70 0.46 -2.10 9.85
CA LYS A 70 0.13 -3.37 10.52
C LYS A 70 -0.96 -3.23 11.58
N ALA A 71 -1.00 -2.10 12.27
CA ALA A 71 -1.98 -1.82 13.31
C ALA A 71 -3.24 -1.13 12.79
N SER A 72 -3.26 -0.71 11.53
CA SER A 72 -4.37 0.02 10.93
C SER A 72 -5.52 -0.88 10.51
N SER A 73 -6.69 -0.28 10.28
CA SER A 73 -7.84 -0.98 9.73
C SER A 73 -7.49 -1.61 8.38
N TRP A 74 -6.80 -0.87 7.51
CA TRP A 74 -6.32 -1.39 6.22
C TRP A 74 -5.46 -2.64 6.40
N GLY A 75 -4.43 -2.56 7.23
CA GLY A 75 -3.50 -3.68 7.45
C GLY A 75 -4.17 -4.91 8.02
N LEU A 76 -5.04 -4.72 9.03
CA LEU A 76 -5.73 -5.83 9.69
C LEU A 76 -6.76 -6.49 8.78
N ARG A 77 -7.56 -5.69 8.07
CA ARG A 77 -8.68 -6.20 7.28
C ARG A 77 -8.27 -6.71 5.90
N THR A 78 -7.12 -6.29 5.38
CA THR A 78 -6.59 -6.75 4.09
C THR A 78 -5.42 -7.72 4.21
N ALA A 79 -5.11 -8.20 5.41
CA ALA A 79 -3.95 -9.06 5.66
C ALA A 79 -3.97 -10.36 4.84
N HIS A 80 -5.15 -10.87 4.52
CA HIS A 80 -5.31 -12.10 3.73
C HIS A 80 -5.09 -11.90 2.22
N ILE A 81 -5.05 -10.64 1.76
CA ILE A 81 -4.88 -10.34 0.33
C ILE A 81 -3.39 -10.38 -0.01
N LYS A 82 -3.03 -11.11 -1.07
CA LYS A 82 -1.63 -11.30 -1.47
C LYS A 82 -1.01 -10.01 -1.98
N ARG A 83 0.22 -9.74 -1.54
CA ARG A 83 1.08 -8.65 -2.02
C ARG A 83 2.24 -9.24 -2.81
N ASP A 84 2.43 -8.74 -4.02
CA ASP A 84 3.58 -9.07 -4.85
C ASP A 84 4.38 -7.78 -5.05
N TYR A 85 5.25 -7.48 -4.06
CA TYR A 85 5.97 -6.21 -3.97
C TYR A 85 7.48 -6.39 -4.09
N THR A 86 8.12 -5.39 -4.68
CA THR A 86 9.57 -5.26 -4.72
C THR A 86 9.95 -3.97 -4.00
N VAL A 87 10.86 -4.07 -3.04
CA VAL A 87 11.39 -2.91 -2.31
C VAL A 87 12.84 -2.67 -2.74
N THR A 88 13.13 -1.43 -3.14
CA THR A 88 14.45 -1.02 -3.60
C THR A 88 14.90 0.21 -2.81
N GLU A 89 16.16 0.22 -2.38
CA GLU A 89 16.77 1.39 -1.77
C GLU A 89 17.59 2.13 -2.82
N LYS A 90 17.33 3.42 -2.96
CA LYS A 90 17.99 4.28 -3.94
C LYS A 90 18.83 5.34 -3.22
N ALA A 91 19.99 5.63 -3.78
CA ALA A 91 20.89 6.64 -3.26
C ALA A 91 20.30 8.06 -3.38
#